data_24ed6cadfa0187a07c87d672cb1b770d
#
_entry.id   24ed6cadfa0187a07c87d672cb1b770d
#
_cell.length_a   1.000
_cell.length_b   1.000
_cell.length_c   1.000
_cell.angle_alpha   90.00
_cell.angle_beta   90.00
_cell.angle_gamma   90.00
#
_symmetry.space_group_name_H-M   'P 1'
#
loop_
_entity.id
_entity.type
_entity.pdbx_description
1 polymer ?
#
loop_
_entity_poly.entity_id
_entity_poly.type
_entity_poly.pdbx_seq_one_letter_code
_entity_poly.pdbx_strand_id
1 'polypeptide(L)'
;MAQARETASCVRKIYDYFRYSRFVRRILKQSDYSQIVVFTIANAVFLSYYLLSYYKKKYIFDIRDYSPLVKYTVPIIRRLLNNSALNCFSSPGFRSWLPACDYVICHNARRKSLDEDIVNARDIDVENVKVLTIGQLRNFITNKMLMDHLGNKSRITIQFSGMGIAYDLLKKYEVKKMYNNVKFTGYYPKKEEFSIVDGCDFMNIILPDDTLSRYLISNRFYLSLLRRKPMIVSSGGIQAEYVKEYDLGIIVSSEDDIYSKIMIYARSFDPIQFQKNCDRFLEMVRLDMQIFSRSVFYSLNL
;
A
#
# COMPACT_ATOMS: atom_id res chain seq x y z
N MET A 1 -8.03 -23.30 -1.45
CA MET A 1 -6.79 -22.90 -2.15
C MET A 1 -5.73 -22.66 -1.10
N ALA A 2 -4.58 -23.34 -1.19
CA ALA A 2 -3.49 -23.08 -0.26
C ALA A 2 -2.96 -21.67 -0.51
N GLN A 3 -3.03 -20.79 0.48
CA GLN A 3 -2.30 -19.52 0.48
C GLN A 3 -0.85 -19.85 0.12
N ALA A 4 -0.33 -19.22 -0.96
CA ALA A 4 1.07 -19.30 -1.28
C ALA A 4 1.82 -18.82 -0.03
N ARG A 5 2.51 -19.72 0.65
CA ARG A 5 3.22 -19.40 1.89
C ARG A 5 4.28 -18.38 1.52
N GLU A 6 4.29 -17.24 2.18
CA GLU A 6 5.28 -16.16 1.96
C GLU A 6 6.73 -16.70 2.01
N THR A 7 6.94 -17.80 2.71
CA THR A 7 8.20 -18.52 2.89
C THR A 7 8.50 -19.60 1.83
N ALA A 8 7.64 -19.80 0.81
CA ALA A 8 7.87 -20.83 -0.19
C ALA A 8 9.08 -20.49 -1.09
N SER A 9 9.87 -21.52 -1.45
CA SER A 9 11.00 -21.36 -2.38
C SER A 9 10.56 -20.82 -3.74
N CYS A 10 11.47 -20.16 -4.46
CA CYS A 10 11.21 -19.59 -5.77
C CYS A 10 10.71 -20.66 -6.77
N VAL A 11 11.30 -21.84 -6.76
CA VAL A 11 10.91 -22.98 -7.59
C VAL A 11 9.47 -23.42 -7.29
N ARG A 12 9.10 -23.48 -6.01
CA ARG A 12 7.74 -23.84 -5.61
C ARG A 12 6.71 -22.80 -6.09
N LYS A 13 7.02 -21.52 -5.98
CA LYS A 13 6.17 -20.44 -6.49
C LYS A 13 5.96 -20.53 -8.00
N ILE A 14 7.04 -20.77 -8.77
CA ILE A 14 6.96 -20.96 -10.23
C ILE A 14 6.06 -22.14 -10.58
N TYR A 15 6.22 -23.27 -9.91
CA TYR A 15 5.40 -24.46 -10.12
C TYR A 15 3.92 -24.20 -9.81
N ASP A 16 3.62 -23.50 -8.70
CA ASP A 16 2.26 -23.16 -8.32
C ASP A 16 1.60 -22.22 -9.34
N TYR A 17 2.33 -21.21 -9.85
CA TYR A 17 1.83 -20.36 -10.95
C TYR A 17 1.59 -21.13 -12.23
N PHE A 18 2.46 -22.06 -12.59
CA PHE A 18 2.27 -22.92 -13.75
C PHE A 18 1.02 -23.80 -13.62
N ARG A 19 0.85 -24.47 -12.48
CA ARG A 19 -0.38 -25.25 -12.19
C ARG A 19 -1.64 -24.39 -12.26
N TYR A 20 -1.59 -23.21 -11.65
CA TYR A 20 -2.70 -22.26 -11.67
C TYR A 20 -3.02 -21.82 -13.11
N SER A 21 -2.03 -21.51 -13.91
CA SER A 21 -2.25 -21.11 -15.32
C SER A 21 -2.88 -22.22 -16.15
N ARG A 22 -2.54 -23.49 -15.90
CA ARG A 22 -3.21 -24.64 -16.55
C ARG A 22 -4.68 -24.76 -16.13
N PHE A 23 -4.95 -24.56 -14.86
CA PHE A 23 -6.31 -24.56 -14.33
C PHE A 23 -7.15 -23.42 -14.97
N VAL A 24 -6.63 -22.20 -14.97
CA VAL A 24 -7.31 -21.03 -15.59
C VAL A 24 -7.57 -21.27 -17.06
N ARG A 25 -6.58 -21.77 -17.83
CA ARG A 25 -6.77 -22.08 -19.25
C ARG A 25 -7.88 -23.10 -19.51
N ARG A 26 -8.07 -24.08 -18.60
CA ARG A 26 -9.16 -25.04 -18.69
C ARG A 26 -10.51 -24.34 -18.56
N ILE A 27 -10.66 -23.47 -17.56
CA ILE A 27 -11.89 -22.69 -17.33
C ILE A 27 -12.18 -21.80 -18.55
N LEU A 28 -11.18 -21.05 -19.02
CA LEU A 28 -11.33 -20.14 -20.16
C LEU A 28 -11.69 -20.86 -21.47
N LYS A 29 -11.39 -22.17 -21.59
CA LYS A 29 -11.79 -22.99 -22.74
C LYS A 29 -13.21 -23.54 -22.62
N GLN A 30 -13.77 -23.63 -21.42
CA GLN A 30 -15.09 -24.18 -21.15
C GLN A 30 -16.21 -23.14 -21.27
N SER A 31 -15.87 -21.86 -21.31
CA SER A 31 -16.84 -20.77 -21.32
C SER A 31 -16.36 -19.66 -22.26
N ASP A 32 -17.26 -19.07 -22.99
CA ASP A 32 -16.99 -17.95 -23.88
C ASP A 32 -17.09 -16.63 -23.09
N TYR A 33 -15.95 -16.18 -22.56
CA TYR A 33 -15.86 -14.88 -21.89
C TYR A 33 -15.55 -13.81 -22.92
N SER A 34 -16.42 -12.81 -23.03
CA SER A 34 -16.19 -11.64 -23.91
C SER A 34 -14.95 -10.86 -23.47
N GLN A 35 -14.75 -10.73 -22.15
CA GLN A 35 -13.58 -10.06 -21.54
C GLN A 35 -13.17 -10.70 -20.23
N ILE A 36 -11.91 -10.48 -19.82
CA ILE A 36 -11.35 -10.97 -18.57
C ILE A 36 -10.49 -9.90 -17.91
N VAL A 37 -10.37 -9.98 -16.58
CA VAL A 37 -9.42 -9.16 -15.82
C VAL A 37 -8.26 -10.04 -15.35
N VAL A 38 -7.06 -9.63 -15.66
CA VAL A 38 -5.83 -10.34 -15.30
C VAL A 38 -5.08 -9.55 -14.22
N PHE A 39 -5.11 -10.09 -13.01
CA PHE A 39 -4.38 -9.52 -11.88
C PHE A 39 -2.96 -10.04 -11.83
N THR A 40 -2.01 -9.15 -11.56
CA THR A 40 -0.59 -9.38 -11.32
C THR A 40 0.21 -9.82 -12.56
N ILE A 41 1.48 -9.42 -12.56
CA ILE A 41 2.42 -9.74 -13.63
C ILE A 41 2.65 -11.26 -13.74
N ALA A 42 2.76 -11.95 -12.62
CA ALA A 42 3.02 -13.39 -12.64
C ALA A 42 1.91 -14.15 -13.39
N ASN A 43 0.65 -13.87 -13.06
CA ASN A 43 -0.48 -14.50 -13.76
C ASN A 43 -0.47 -14.19 -15.25
N ALA A 44 -0.24 -12.92 -15.62
CA ALA A 44 -0.20 -12.51 -17.03
C ALA A 44 0.93 -13.18 -17.80
N VAL A 45 2.13 -13.29 -17.23
CA VAL A 45 3.29 -13.93 -17.87
C VAL A 45 3.03 -15.42 -18.09
N PHE A 46 2.53 -16.14 -17.08
CA PHE A 46 2.23 -17.58 -17.22
C PHE A 46 1.03 -17.88 -18.13
N LEU A 47 0.15 -16.89 -18.37
CA LEU A 47 -0.96 -16.98 -19.31
C LEU A 47 -0.66 -16.30 -20.65
N SER A 48 0.54 -15.74 -20.86
CA SER A 48 0.85 -14.83 -21.96
C SER A 48 0.51 -15.39 -23.35
N TYR A 49 0.91 -16.63 -23.64
CA TYR A 49 0.56 -17.26 -24.91
C TYR A 49 -0.95 -17.28 -25.12
N TYR A 50 -1.73 -17.67 -24.11
CA TYR A 50 -3.17 -17.78 -24.23
C TYR A 50 -3.86 -16.41 -24.36
N LEU A 51 -3.40 -15.42 -23.60
CA LEU A 51 -3.90 -14.04 -23.67
C LEU A 51 -3.64 -13.42 -25.05
N LEU A 52 -2.42 -13.56 -25.55
CA LEU A 52 -2.01 -12.99 -26.84
C LEU A 52 -2.63 -13.70 -28.04
N SER A 53 -3.03 -14.99 -27.92
CA SER A 53 -3.65 -15.75 -29.00
C SER A 53 -5.17 -15.61 -29.03
N TYR A 54 -5.84 -15.59 -27.87
CA TYR A 54 -7.31 -15.72 -27.82
C TYR A 54 -8.01 -14.51 -27.21
N TYR A 55 -7.29 -13.67 -26.43
CA TYR A 55 -7.86 -12.53 -25.69
C TYR A 55 -7.21 -11.19 -26.06
N LYS A 56 -6.59 -11.09 -27.24
CA LYS A 56 -6.02 -9.83 -27.70
C LYS A 56 -7.09 -8.74 -27.72
N LYS A 57 -6.82 -7.60 -27.02
CA LYS A 57 -7.77 -6.49 -26.81
C LYS A 57 -9.08 -6.89 -26.08
N LYS A 58 -9.05 -8.02 -25.36
CA LYS A 58 -10.19 -8.54 -24.58
C LYS A 58 -9.82 -8.78 -23.13
N TYR A 59 -8.73 -8.21 -22.63
CA TYR A 59 -8.39 -8.28 -21.20
C TYR A 59 -7.97 -6.93 -20.65
N ILE A 60 -8.36 -6.69 -19.39
CA ILE A 60 -7.84 -5.61 -18.57
C ILE A 60 -6.66 -6.16 -17.79
N PHE A 61 -5.50 -5.49 -17.89
CA PHE A 61 -4.29 -5.88 -17.15
C PHE A 61 -4.12 -5.01 -15.92
N ASP A 62 -4.44 -5.56 -14.74
CA ASP A 62 -4.39 -4.86 -13.46
C ASP A 62 -3.11 -5.23 -12.68
N ILE A 63 -2.19 -4.28 -12.58
CA ILE A 63 -0.90 -4.44 -11.90
C ILE A 63 -0.95 -3.73 -10.54
N ARG A 64 -0.91 -4.54 -9.46
CA ARG A 64 -1.04 -4.08 -8.07
C ARG A 64 0.26 -4.10 -7.30
N ASP A 65 1.21 -4.94 -7.69
CA ASP A 65 2.46 -5.19 -6.98
C ASP A 65 3.63 -5.37 -7.94
N TYR A 66 4.83 -5.06 -7.46
CA TYR A 66 6.06 -5.41 -8.15
C TYR A 66 6.24 -6.93 -8.22
N SER A 67 6.75 -7.42 -9.34
CA SER A 67 7.14 -8.82 -9.49
C SER A 67 8.59 -8.92 -9.95
N PRO A 68 9.44 -9.72 -9.29
CA PRO A 68 10.81 -9.96 -9.74
C PRO A 68 10.90 -10.55 -11.15
N LEU A 69 9.82 -11.17 -11.65
CA LEU A 69 9.73 -11.68 -13.02
C LEU A 69 9.91 -10.60 -14.08
N VAL A 70 9.63 -9.34 -13.75
CA VAL A 70 9.82 -8.19 -14.65
C VAL A 70 11.22 -8.18 -15.23
N LYS A 71 12.25 -8.40 -14.40
CA LYS A 71 13.66 -8.38 -14.82
C LYS A 71 13.96 -9.36 -15.96
N TYR A 72 13.22 -10.46 -16.06
CA TYR A 72 13.48 -11.55 -17.02
C TYR A 72 12.46 -11.62 -18.16
N THR A 73 11.33 -10.89 -18.05
CA THR A 73 10.19 -11.04 -18.95
C THR A 73 9.74 -9.72 -19.58
N VAL A 74 10.60 -8.70 -19.62
CA VAL A 74 10.29 -7.38 -20.22
C VAL A 74 9.65 -7.47 -21.62
N PRO A 75 10.18 -8.28 -22.57
CA PRO A 75 9.56 -8.38 -23.90
C PRO A 75 8.14 -8.96 -23.87
N ILE A 76 7.89 -9.93 -22.99
CA ILE A 76 6.56 -10.53 -22.82
C ILE A 76 5.60 -9.52 -22.20
N ILE A 77 6.04 -8.82 -21.15
CA ILE A 77 5.23 -7.80 -20.46
C ILE A 77 4.88 -6.67 -21.43
N ARG A 78 5.83 -6.19 -22.24
CA ARG A 78 5.58 -5.17 -23.28
C ARG A 78 4.49 -5.62 -24.26
N ARG A 79 4.56 -6.87 -24.75
CA ARG A 79 3.53 -7.43 -25.63
C ARG A 79 2.17 -7.51 -24.93
N LEU A 80 2.14 -7.92 -23.66
CA LEU A 80 0.91 -7.98 -22.87
C LEU A 80 0.31 -6.59 -22.68
N LEU A 81 1.09 -5.59 -22.29
CA LEU A 81 0.64 -4.20 -22.12
C LEU A 81 0.07 -3.63 -23.42
N ASN A 82 0.76 -3.84 -24.56
CA ASN A 82 0.33 -3.33 -25.86
C ASN A 82 -0.92 -4.03 -26.43
N ASN A 83 -1.23 -5.24 -25.96
CA ASN A 83 -2.37 -6.04 -26.43
C ASN A 83 -3.50 -6.17 -25.41
N SER A 84 -3.42 -5.50 -24.27
CA SER A 84 -4.55 -5.34 -23.34
C SER A 84 -5.62 -4.41 -23.94
N ALA A 85 -6.85 -4.52 -23.47
CA ALA A 85 -7.88 -3.51 -23.71
C ALA A 85 -7.63 -2.27 -22.84
N LEU A 86 -7.17 -2.49 -21.61
CA LEU A 86 -6.85 -1.43 -20.64
C LEU A 86 -5.74 -1.91 -19.71
N ASN A 87 -4.78 -1.03 -19.41
CA ASN A 87 -3.80 -1.24 -18.36
C ASN A 87 -4.17 -0.42 -17.14
N CYS A 88 -4.17 -1.05 -15.97
CA CYS A 88 -4.46 -0.41 -14.68
C CYS A 88 -3.30 -0.60 -13.72
N PHE A 89 -2.87 0.48 -13.07
CA PHE A 89 -1.82 0.44 -12.05
C PHE A 89 -2.37 0.95 -10.73
N SER A 90 -1.96 0.35 -9.62
CA SER A 90 -2.35 0.85 -8.29
C SER A 90 -1.47 2.00 -7.78
N SER A 91 -0.40 2.32 -8.51
CA SER A 91 0.50 3.42 -8.19
C SER A 91 1.17 3.95 -9.47
N PRO A 92 1.29 5.28 -9.65
CA PRO A 92 2.04 5.86 -10.76
C PRO A 92 3.53 5.52 -10.69
N GLY A 93 4.06 5.19 -9.52
CA GLY A 93 5.45 4.77 -9.33
C GLY A 93 5.84 3.53 -10.14
N PHE A 94 4.87 2.71 -10.57
CA PHE A 94 5.14 1.51 -11.36
C PHE A 94 5.69 1.80 -12.78
N ARG A 95 5.53 3.04 -13.26
CA ARG A 95 6.16 3.50 -14.52
C ARG A 95 7.68 3.35 -14.52
N SER A 96 8.33 3.44 -13.37
CA SER A 96 9.79 3.39 -13.27
C SER A 96 10.39 2.02 -13.59
N TRP A 97 9.60 0.95 -13.57
CA TRP A 97 10.08 -0.42 -13.82
C TRP A 97 9.24 -1.19 -14.86
N LEU A 98 8.12 -0.63 -15.33
CA LEU A 98 7.33 -1.21 -16.43
C LEU A 98 7.74 -0.62 -17.77
N PRO A 99 7.59 -1.37 -18.87
CA PRO A 99 7.66 -0.81 -20.22
C PRO A 99 6.66 0.33 -20.41
N ALA A 100 7.03 1.35 -21.17
CA ALA A 100 6.14 2.47 -21.49
C ALA A 100 4.85 1.97 -22.15
N CYS A 101 3.71 2.44 -21.65
CA CYS A 101 2.36 2.14 -22.15
C CYS A 101 1.37 3.19 -21.62
N ASP A 102 0.20 3.25 -22.24
CA ASP A 102 -0.95 3.96 -21.68
C ASP A 102 -1.55 3.16 -20.53
N TYR A 103 -1.96 3.84 -19.48
CA TYR A 103 -2.56 3.25 -18.28
C TYR A 103 -3.47 4.23 -17.55
N VAL A 104 -4.31 3.68 -16.69
CA VAL A 104 -5.10 4.44 -15.72
C VAL A 104 -4.70 4.04 -14.30
N ILE A 105 -4.84 4.95 -13.36
CA ILE A 105 -4.59 4.65 -11.95
C ILE A 105 -5.87 4.11 -11.30
N CYS A 106 -5.75 2.93 -10.68
CA CYS A 106 -6.78 2.34 -9.85
C CYS A 106 -6.27 2.25 -8.41
N HIS A 107 -6.49 3.30 -7.64
CA HIS A 107 -6.04 3.37 -6.25
C HIS A 107 -6.60 2.22 -5.39
N ASN A 108 -5.83 1.78 -4.38
CA ASN A 108 -6.27 0.79 -3.39
C ASN A 108 -7.23 1.40 -2.33
N ALA A 109 -7.81 2.55 -2.62
CA ALA A 109 -8.84 3.20 -1.80
C ALA A 109 -10.21 2.59 -2.08
N ARG A 110 -11.01 2.38 -1.05
CA ARG A 110 -12.42 2.00 -1.22
C ARG A 110 -13.23 3.21 -1.62
N ARG A 111 -13.93 3.17 -2.76
CA ARG A 111 -14.73 4.29 -3.25
C ARG A 111 -15.73 4.80 -2.19
N LYS A 112 -16.46 3.89 -1.56
CA LYS A 112 -17.42 4.25 -0.50
C LYS A 112 -16.75 5.02 0.64
N SER A 113 -15.55 4.60 1.07
CA SER A 113 -14.81 5.26 2.14
C SER A 113 -14.35 6.68 1.78
N LEU A 114 -14.12 6.97 0.50
CA LEU A 114 -13.75 8.30 0.04
C LEU A 114 -14.88 9.34 0.19
N ASP A 115 -16.12 8.87 0.31
CA ASP A 115 -17.29 9.74 0.42
C ASP A 115 -17.88 9.77 1.84
N GLU A 116 -17.82 8.64 2.58
CA GLU A 116 -18.56 8.46 3.84
C GLU A 116 -17.67 8.42 5.10
N ASP A 117 -16.39 8.06 4.99
CA ASP A 117 -15.54 7.75 6.15
C ASP A 117 -14.60 8.91 6.55
N ILE A 118 -14.76 10.08 5.94
CA ILE A 118 -13.91 11.25 6.18
C ILE A 118 -14.34 11.95 7.49
N VAL A 119 -13.35 12.29 8.30
CA VAL A 119 -13.52 13.06 9.54
C VAL A 119 -12.78 14.40 9.45
N ASN A 120 -13.00 15.28 10.42
CA ASN A 120 -12.22 16.50 10.56
C ASN A 120 -10.88 16.23 11.24
N ALA A 121 -9.86 17.01 10.89
CA ALA A 121 -8.59 17.01 11.58
C ALA A 121 -8.78 17.57 13.01
N ARG A 122 -7.93 17.12 13.94
CA ARG A 122 -7.93 17.55 15.35
C ARG A 122 -6.53 17.98 15.73
N ASP A 123 -6.43 18.84 16.70
CA ASP A 123 -5.16 19.23 17.31
C ASP A 123 -4.40 18.02 17.86
N ILE A 124 -3.09 18.14 17.88
CA ILE A 124 -2.18 17.14 18.43
C ILE A 124 -1.81 17.56 19.85
N ASP A 125 -2.05 16.70 20.82
CA ASP A 125 -1.58 16.90 22.20
C ASP A 125 -0.07 16.67 22.26
N VAL A 126 0.70 17.75 22.27
CA VAL A 126 2.17 17.71 22.31
C VAL A 126 2.77 17.11 23.58
N GLU A 127 1.98 16.99 24.66
CA GLU A 127 2.41 16.34 25.91
C GLU A 127 2.15 14.83 25.89
N ASN A 128 1.34 14.31 24.96
CA ASN A 128 1.02 12.89 24.87
C ASN A 128 0.74 12.44 23.42
N VAL A 129 1.74 12.59 22.56
CA VAL A 129 1.66 12.20 21.13
C VAL A 129 1.56 10.68 20.97
N LYS A 130 0.58 10.21 20.21
CA LYS A 130 0.33 8.79 19.97
C LYS A 130 0.68 8.42 18.54
N VAL A 131 1.66 7.52 18.37
CA VAL A 131 2.10 6.99 17.08
C VAL A 131 1.56 5.58 16.89
N LEU A 132 0.79 5.33 15.84
CA LEU A 132 0.13 4.06 15.57
C LEU A 132 0.73 3.34 14.36
N THR A 133 1.07 2.07 14.54
CA THR A 133 1.25 1.10 13.45
C THR A 133 0.05 0.15 13.45
N ILE A 134 -0.72 0.10 12.36
CA ILE A 134 -1.94 -0.71 12.29
C ILE A 134 -1.90 -1.72 11.14
N GLY A 135 -2.57 -2.86 11.31
CA GLY A 135 -2.74 -3.91 10.30
C GLY A 135 -1.68 -5.00 10.40
N GLN A 136 -1.19 -5.51 9.25
CA GLN A 136 -0.18 -6.56 9.27
C GLN A 136 1.20 -6.04 9.67
N LEU A 137 1.75 -6.56 10.76
CA LEU A 137 3.10 -6.26 11.24
C LEU A 137 4.10 -7.20 10.54
N ARG A 138 4.54 -6.81 9.33
CA ARG A 138 5.40 -7.65 8.48
C ARG A 138 6.89 -7.42 8.66
N ASN A 139 7.29 -6.17 8.87
CA ASN A 139 8.70 -5.80 8.91
C ASN A 139 9.19 -5.55 10.33
N PHE A 140 10.13 -6.37 10.78
CA PHE A 140 10.75 -6.20 12.09
C PHE A 140 11.68 -4.99 12.13
N ILE A 141 12.50 -4.79 11.09
CA ILE A 141 13.58 -3.80 11.10
C ILE A 141 13.03 -2.37 11.19
N THR A 142 12.06 -2.02 10.34
CA THR A 142 11.49 -0.66 10.32
C THR A 142 10.68 -0.34 11.59
N ASN A 143 9.94 -1.32 12.12
CA ASN A 143 9.22 -1.12 13.38
C ASN A 143 10.17 -1.08 14.59
N LYS A 144 11.26 -1.89 14.58
CA LYS A 144 12.34 -1.80 15.56
C LYS A 144 12.98 -0.42 15.56
N MET A 145 13.30 0.12 14.38
CA MET A 145 13.86 1.46 14.21
C MET A 145 12.95 2.52 14.87
N LEU A 146 11.64 2.48 14.60
CA LEU A 146 10.69 3.37 15.26
C LEU A 146 10.72 3.23 16.80
N MET A 147 10.76 2.00 17.31
CA MET A 147 10.84 1.76 18.76
C MET A 147 12.16 2.25 19.34
N ASP A 148 13.29 2.14 18.65
CA ASP A 148 14.60 2.61 19.13
C ASP A 148 14.66 4.14 19.25
N HIS A 149 14.00 4.86 18.32
CA HIS A 149 13.96 6.32 18.33
C HIS A 149 12.98 6.91 19.34
N LEU A 150 11.86 6.22 19.58
CA LEU A 150 10.74 6.73 20.37
C LEU A 150 10.56 6.05 21.72
N GLY A 151 11.22 4.91 21.94
CA GLY A 151 11.12 4.14 23.18
C GLY A 151 11.60 4.95 24.39
N ASN A 152 10.84 4.88 25.49
CA ASN A 152 11.06 5.61 26.75
C ASN A 152 11.06 7.15 26.63
N LYS A 153 10.55 7.72 25.51
CA LYS A 153 10.32 9.16 25.40
C LYS A 153 9.01 9.51 26.12
N SER A 154 9.06 10.37 27.14
CA SER A 154 7.95 10.65 28.05
C SER A 154 6.67 11.20 27.40
N ARG A 155 6.82 11.92 26.27
CA ARG A 155 5.70 12.55 25.56
C ARG A 155 5.18 11.71 24.39
N ILE A 156 5.66 10.49 24.20
CA ILE A 156 5.29 9.62 23.09
C ILE A 156 4.71 8.30 23.61
N THR A 157 3.62 7.87 23.02
CA THR A 157 3.11 6.50 23.12
C THR A 157 3.17 5.85 21.74
N ILE A 158 3.75 4.67 21.65
CA ILE A 158 3.80 3.85 20.43
C ILE A 158 2.78 2.74 20.57
N GLN A 159 1.87 2.61 19.61
CA GLN A 159 0.90 1.54 19.60
C GLN A 159 1.05 0.68 18.32
N PHE A 160 1.10 -0.63 18.53
CA PHE A 160 1.04 -1.64 17.47
C PHE A 160 -0.29 -2.38 17.54
N SER A 161 -1.16 -2.16 16.54
CA SER A 161 -2.47 -2.81 16.44
C SER A 161 -2.52 -3.73 15.25
N GLY A 162 -2.67 -5.03 15.48
CA GLY A 162 -2.66 -6.06 14.45
C GLY A 162 -1.70 -7.20 14.77
N MET A 163 -1.65 -8.15 13.85
CA MET A 163 -0.81 -9.34 13.92
C MET A 163 0.05 -9.44 12.66
N GLY A 164 1.04 -10.33 12.66
CA GLY A 164 1.91 -10.58 11.51
C GLY A 164 3.19 -11.29 11.91
N ILE A 165 4.03 -11.60 10.93
CA ILE A 165 5.26 -12.37 11.15
C ILE A 165 6.27 -11.67 12.07
N ALA A 166 6.20 -10.35 12.20
CA ALA A 166 7.07 -9.57 13.08
C ALA A 166 6.49 -9.35 14.49
N TYR A 167 5.22 -9.68 14.74
CA TYR A 167 4.54 -9.37 16.01
C TYR A 167 5.28 -9.90 17.24
N ASP A 168 5.55 -11.21 17.28
CA ASP A 168 6.20 -11.84 18.44
C ASP A 168 7.65 -11.37 18.62
N LEU A 169 8.36 -11.10 17.52
CA LEU A 169 9.73 -10.58 17.57
C LEU A 169 9.75 -9.15 18.13
N LEU A 170 8.81 -8.30 17.73
CA LEU A 170 8.69 -6.92 18.24
C LEU A 170 8.32 -6.92 19.72
N LYS A 171 7.40 -7.78 20.13
CA LYS A 171 7.01 -7.90 21.53
C LYS A 171 8.16 -8.39 22.44
N LYS A 172 8.93 -9.38 21.97
CA LYS A 172 10.15 -9.80 22.67
C LYS A 172 11.20 -8.69 22.73
N TYR A 173 11.30 -7.89 21.69
CA TYR A 173 12.23 -6.77 21.63
C TYR A 173 11.85 -5.65 22.60
N GLU A 174 10.57 -5.30 22.69
CA GLU A 174 10.03 -4.35 23.66
C GLU A 174 10.40 -4.74 25.09
N VAL A 175 10.12 -5.99 25.48
CA VAL A 175 10.47 -6.51 26.82
C VAL A 175 11.98 -6.46 27.07
N LYS A 176 12.79 -6.90 26.08
CA LYS A 176 14.25 -6.87 26.19
C LYS A 176 14.80 -5.46 26.41
N LYS A 177 14.19 -4.44 25.82
CA LYS A 177 14.58 -3.03 25.90
C LYS A 177 13.93 -2.28 27.04
N MET A 178 12.98 -2.92 27.73
CA MET A 178 12.20 -2.34 28.83
C MET A 178 11.55 -1.00 28.41
N TYR A 179 10.94 -0.96 27.22
CA TYR A 179 10.21 0.23 26.76
C TYR A 179 8.89 0.34 27.53
N ASN A 180 8.68 1.46 28.25
CA ASN A 180 7.50 1.69 29.07
C ASN A 180 6.33 2.37 28.32
N ASN A 181 6.60 2.87 27.12
CA ASN A 181 5.66 3.63 26.30
C ASN A 181 5.22 2.90 25.01
N VAL A 182 5.49 1.59 24.89
CA VAL A 182 5.10 0.76 23.75
C VAL A 182 3.93 -0.14 24.14
N LYS A 183 2.89 -0.20 23.30
CA LYS A 183 1.68 -0.99 23.51
C LYS A 183 1.40 -1.89 22.32
N PHE A 184 1.07 -3.15 22.59
CA PHE A 184 0.63 -4.12 21.57
C PHE A 184 -0.82 -4.54 21.87
N THR A 185 -1.75 -4.24 20.97
CA THR A 185 -3.17 -4.60 21.14
C THR A 185 -3.55 -5.92 20.47
N GLY A 186 -2.66 -6.47 19.62
CA GLY A 186 -2.93 -7.73 18.92
C GLY A 186 -3.98 -7.59 17.82
N TYR A 187 -4.69 -8.69 17.54
CA TYR A 187 -5.75 -8.73 16.55
C TYR A 187 -6.91 -7.79 16.91
N TYR A 188 -7.50 -7.18 15.91
CA TYR A 188 -8.71 -6.37 16.03
C TYR A 188 -9.70 -6.69 14.89
N PRO A 189 -11.01 -6.66 15.15
CA PRO A 189 -12.03 -6.76 14.10
C PRO A 189 -11.98 -5.56 13.14
N LYS A 190 -12.19 -5.79 11.84
CA LYS A 190 -12.12 -4.73 10.83
C LYS A 190 -13.03 -3.52 11.12
N LYS A 191 -14.17 -3.73 11.77
CA LYS A 191 -15.10 -2.68 12.19
C LYS A 191 -14.50 -1.68 13.20
N GLU A 192 -13.48 -2.09 13.94
CA GLU A 192 -12.81 -1.27 14.96
C GLU A 192 -11.63 -0.46 14.39
N GLU A 193 -11.25 -0.70 13.13
CA GLU A 193 -10.07 -0.07 12.52
C GLU A 193 -10.11 1.46 12.60
N PHE A 194 -11.26 2.06 12.30
CA PHE A 194 -11.40 3.51 12.34
C PHE A 194 -11.28 4.08 13.76
N SER A 195 -11.94 3.47 14.74
CA SER A 195 -11.84 3.93 16.13
C SER A 195 -10.42 3.81 16.69
N ILE A 196 -9.67 2.77 16.31
CA ILE A 196 -8.26 2.63 16.67
C ILE A 196 -7.42 3.76 16.06
N VAL A 197 -7.65 4.08 14.77
CA VAL A 197 -6.93 5.17 14.09
C VAL A 197 -7.33 6.53 14.64
N ASP A 198 -8.59 6.75 14.99
CA ASP A 198 -9.04 8.00 15.60
C ASP A 198 -8.35 8.29 16.94
N GLY A 199 -7.95 7.24 17.63
CA GLY A 199 -7.24 7.33 18.90
C GLY A 199 -5.75 7.69 18.79
N CYS A 200 -5.18 7.85 17.58
CA CYS A 200 -3.78 8.24 17.41
C CYS A 200 -3.64 9.66 16.83
N ASP A 201 -2.42 10.19 16.88
CA ASP A 201 -2.03 11.47 16.31
C ASP A 201 -1.24 11.27 15.02
N PHE A 202 -0.34 10.30 14.95
CA PHE A 202 0.44 9.97 13.78
C PHE A 202 0.26 8.51 13.35
N MET A 203 0.23 8.30 12.03
CA MET A 203 0.26 6.97 11.44
C MET A 203 1.67 6.59 10.99
N ASN A 204 2.22 5.52 11.53
CA ASN A 204 3.48 4.95 11.05
C ASN A 204 3.28 4.18 9.75
N ILE A 205 3.93 4.68 8.68
CA ILE A 205 3.96 4.06 7.35
C ILE A 205 5.42 3.91 6.89
N ILE A 206 6.33 3.76 7.83
CA ILE A 206 7.73 3.47 7.51
C ILE A 206 7.81 2.10 6.85
N LEU A 207 8.29 2.06 5.61
CA LEU A 207 8.47 0.85 4.82
C LEU A 207 9.95 0.54 4.63
N PRO A 208 10.31 -0.73 4.34
CA PRO A 208 11.67 -1.08 3.98
C PRO A 208 12.13 -0.34 2.74
N ASP A 209 13.46 -0.10 2.65
CA ASP A 209 14.06 0.43 1.44
C ASP A 209 14.31 -0.69 0.42
N ASP A 210 13.25 -1.12 -0.24
CA ASP A 210 13.29 -2.11 -1.31
C ASP A 210 12.46 -1.67 -2.53
N THR A 211 12.66 -2.34 -3.64
CA THR A 211 11.99 -2.01 -4.91
C THR A 211 10.47 -2.05 -4.80
N LEU A 212 9.90 -2.96 -4.00
CA LEU A 212 8.46 -3.06 -3.82
C LEU A 212 7.94 -1.85 -3.06
N SER A 213 8.57 -1.52 -1.93
CA SER A 213 8.14 -0.48 -1.01
C SER A 213 8.27 0.93 -1.59
N ARG A 214 9.29 1.17 -2.43
CA ARG A 214 9.52 2.48 -3.08
C ARG A 214 8.38 2.93 -3.99
N TYR A 215 7.68 2.01 -4.62
CA TYR A 215 6.73 2.34 -5.68
C TYR A 215 5.27 2.09 -5.33
N LEU A 216 4.98 1.43 -4.21
CA LEU A 216 3.61 1.18 -3.78
C LEU A 216 3.04 2.34 -2.95
N ILE A 217 1.71 2.46 -2.97
CA ILE A 217 0.95 3.27 -2.01
C ILE A 217 0.20 2.30 -1.09
N SER A 218 0.52 2.32 0.19
CA SER A 218 -0.05 1.39 1.17
C SER A 218 -1.50 1.73 1.52
N ASN A 219 -2.28 0.75 1.93
CA ASN A 219 -3.64 1.00 2.43
C ASN A 219 -3.67 1.93 3.64
N ARG A 220 -2.61 1.94 4.45
CA ARG A 220 -2.47 2.85 5.61
C ARG A 220 -2.38 4.31 5.18
N PHE A 221 -1.82 4.58 4.00
CA PHE A 221 -1.74 5.93 3.44
C PHE A 221 -3.14 6.51 3.22
N TYR A 222 -4.02 5.77 2.56
CA TYR A 222 -5.40 6.19 2.36
C TYR A 222 -6.17 6.25 3.68
N LEU A 223 -5.93 5.32 4.58
CA LEU A 223 -6.56 5.31 5.91
C LEU A 223 -6.17 6.55 6.73
N SER A 224 -4.90 6.97 6.66
CA SER A 224 -4.43 8.20 7.30
C SER A 224 -5.14 9.44 6.76
N LEU A 225 -5.29 9.53 5.44
CA LEU A 225 -5.98 10.65 4.79
C LEU A 225 -7.45 10.74 5.20
N LEU A 226 -8.16 9.61 5.19
CA LEU A 226 -9.58 9.53 5.58
C LEU A 226 -9.79 9.92 7.04
N ARG A 227 -8.87 9.53 7.92
CA ARG A 227 -8.95 9.82 9.36
C ARG A 227 -8.13 11.05 9.78
N ARG A 228 -7.63 11.83 8.81
CA ARG A 228 -6.88 13.08 9.04
C ARG A 228 -5.72 12.91 10.01
N LYS A 229 -4.90 11.88 9.78
CA LYS A 229 -3.73 11.61 10.60
C LYS A 229 -2.44 11.88 9.82
N PRO A 230 -1.58 12.80 10.29
CA PRO A 230 -0.25 12.97 9.74
C PRO A 230 0.52 11.65 9.67
N MET A 231 1.31 11.48 8.64
CA MET A 231 2.03 10.24 8.36
C MET A 231 3.51 10.36 8.69
N ILE A 232 4.09 9.26 9.14
CA ILE A 232 5.53 9.07 9.23
C ILE A 232 5.91 8.08 8.13
N VAL A 233 6.60 8.54 7.08
CA VAL A 233 6.95 7.72 5.91
C VAL A 233 8.45 7.64 5.71
N SER A 234 8.93 6.53 5.11
CA SER A 234 10.34 6.41 4.69
C SER A 234 10.66 7.36 3.56
N SER A 235 11.88 7.90 3.52
CA SER A 235 12.42 8.64 2.38
C SER A 235 12.55 7.76 1.11
N GLY A 236 12.62 8.39 -0.06
CA GLY A 236 13.03 7.76 -1.32
C GLY A 236 11.96 6.94 -2.05
N GLY A 237 10.67 7.11 -1.72
CA GLY A 237 9.59 6.42 -2.42
C GLY A 237 8.42 7.33 -2.76
N ILE A 238 7.48 6.83 -3.59
CA ILE A 238 6.29 7.58 -4.05
C ILE A 238 5.45 8.15 -2.89
N GLN A 239 5.37 7.47 -1.76
CA GLN A 239 4.67 7.98 -0.58
C GLN A 239 5.36 9.21 0.02
N ALA A 240 6.72 9.24 0.01
CA ALA A 240 7.47 10.41 0.46
C ALA A 240 7.29 11.60 -0.49
N GLU A 241 7.24 11.35 -1.81
CA GLU A 241 6.95 12.39 -2.79
C GLU A 241 5.58 13.03 -2.50
N TYR A 242 4.55 12.24 -2.29
CA TYR A 242 3.22 12.74 -1.96
C TYR A 242 3.15 13.43 -0.60
N VAL A 243 3.83 12.88 0.43
CA VAL A 243 3.88 13.54 1.75
C VAL A 243 4.52 14.91 1.64
N LYS A 244 5.58 15.05 0.84
CA LYS A 244 6.25 16.33 0.58
C LYS A 244 5.39 17.30 -0.23
N GLU A 245 4.79 16.83 -1.33
CA GLU A 245 4.02 17.66 -2.27
C GLU A 245 2.74 18.22 -1.63
N TYR A 246 2.07 17.40 -0.83
CA TYR A 246 0.79 17.75 -0.23
C TYR A 246 0.90 18.11 1.25
N ASP A 247 2.10 18.11 1.83
CA ASP A 247 2.33 18.35 3.27
C ASP A 247 1.44 17.47 4.17
N LEU A 248 1.64 16.14 4.06
CA LEU A 248 0.79 15.14 4.72
C LEU A 248 1.46 14.50 5.95
N GLY A 249 2.56 15.05 6.43
CA GLY A 249 3.30 14.51 7.57
C GLY A 249 4.81 14.66 7.44
N ILE A 250 5.56 13.72 7.99
CA ILE A 250 7.01 13.76 8.06
C ILE A 250 7.67 12.62 7.27
N ILE A 251 8.82 12.94 6.67
CA ILE A 251 9.65 11.99 5.95
C ILE A 251 10.87 11.68 6.80
N VAL A 252 11.18 10.40 6.98
CA VAL A 252 12.26 9.93 7.84
C VAL A 252 13.18 8.94 7.12
N SER A 253 14.45 8.97 7.49
CA SER A 253 15.50 8.01 7.16
C SER A 253 16.03 7.35 8.44
N SER A 254 16.93 6.38 8.30
CA SER A 254 17.58 5.73 9.46
C SER A 254 18.50 6.67 10.25
N GLU A 255 18.94 7.78 9.65
CA GLU A 255 19.88 8.74 10.23
C GLU A 255 19.19 9.91 10.95
N ASP A 256 17.86 10.02 10.79
CA ASP A 256 17.10 11.12 11.35
C ASP A 256 16.80 10.92 12.84
N ASP A 257 16.76 12.01 13.61
CA ASP A 257 16.12 12.04 14.92
C ASP A 257 14.59 12.12 14.72
N ILE A 258 13.97 10.93 14.66
CA ILE A 258 12.52 10.80 14.44
C ILE A 258 11.72 11.48 15.54
N TYR A 259 12.19 11.41 16.79
CA TYR A 259 11.53 12.07 17.91
C TYR A 259 11.45 13.59 17.72
N SER A 260 12.59 14.22 17.43
CA SER A 260 12.61 15.67 17.19
C SER A 260 11.74 16.08 16.02
N LYS A 261 11.77 15.32 14.91
CA LYS A 261 10.90 15.59 13.76
C LYS A 261 9.41 15.54 14.11
N ILE A 262 8.99 14.53 14.85
CA ILE A 262 7.59 14.40 15.33
C ILE A 262 7.22 15.61 16.20
N MET A 263 8.06 15.96 17.17
CA MET A 263 7.76 17.03 18.13
C MET A 263 7.73 18.42 17.45
N ILE A 264 8.63 18.66 16.48
CA ILE A 264 8.61 19.90 15.70
C ILE A 264 7.31 20.00 14.89
N TYR A 265 6.96 18.94 14.18
CA TYR A 265 5.73 18.90 13.38
C TYR A 265 4.47 19.05 14.25
N ALA A 266 4.40 18.36 15.38
CA ALA A 266 3.26 18.43 16.30
C ALA A 266 3.04 19.83 16.88
N ARG A 267 4.12 20.56 17.19
CA ARG A 267 4.04 21.93 17.72
C ARG A 267 3.58 22.98 16.66
N SER A 268 3.87 22.73 15.40
CA SER A 268 3.50 23.61 14.29
C SER A 268 2.26 23.12 13.53
N PHE A 269 1.58 22.10 14.04
CA PHE A 269 0.46 21.49 13.35
C PHE A 269 -0.75 22.40 13.31
N ASP A 270 -1.24 22.66 12.11
CA ASP A 270 -2.49 23.37 11.85
C ASP A 270 -3.52 22.37 11.28
N PRO A 271 -4.53 21.97 12.07
CA PRO A 271 -5.53 20.99 11.65
C PRO A 271 -6.35 21.47 10.45
N ILE A 272 -6.61 22.77 10.33
CA ILE A 272 -7.39 23.34 9.23
C ILE A 272 -6.60 23.24 7.92
N GLN A 273 -5.33 23.65 7.95
CA GLN A 273 -4.46 23.56 6.78
C GLN A 273 -4.20 22.09 6.39
N PHE A 274 -3.95 21.23 7.37
CA PHE A 274 -3.74 19.80 7.13
C PHE A 274 -4.97 19.14 6.51
N GLN A 275 -6.18 19.50 6.96
CA GLN A 275 -7.43 19.02 6.36
C GLN A 275 -7.52 19.41 4.88
N LYS A 276 -7.25 20.68 4.53
CA LYS A 276 -7.23 21.15 3.14
C LYS A 276 -6.20 20.37 2.30
N ASN A 277 -5.05 20.07 2.86
CA ASN A 277 -4.00 19.28 2.20
C ASN A 277 -4.49 17.85 1.89
N CYS A 278 -5.12 17.20 2.86
CA CYS A 278 -5.74 15.89 2.67
C CYS A 278 -6.85 15.92 1.62
N ASP A 279 -7.71 16.94 1.64
CA ASP A 279 -8.82 17.09 0.68
C ASP A 279 -8.29 17.22 -0.74
N ARG A 280 -7.24 18.04 -0.94
CA ARG A 280 -6.58 18.18 -2.25
C ARG A 280 -6.04 16.86 -2.79
N PHE A 281 -5.43 16.04 -1.93
CA PHE A 281 -4.96 14.70 -2.35
C PHE A 281 -6.13 13.75 -2.64
N LEU A 282 -7.16 13.73 -1.78
CA LEU A 282 -8.32 12.85 -1.97
C LEU A 282 -9.11 13.23 -3.22
N GLU A 283 -9.13 14.50 -3.62
CA GLU A 283 -9.76 14.95 -4.87
C GLU A 283 -9.03 14.38 -6.09
N MET A 284 -7.70 14.39 -6.09
CA MET A 284 -6.90 13.71 -7.13
C MET A 284 -7.23 12.21 -7.19
N VAL A 285 -7.34 11.55 -6.02
CA VAL A 285 -7.72 10.12 -5.96
C VAL A 285 -9.12 9.88 -6.54
N ARG A 286 -10.10 10.75 -6.23
CA ARG A 286 -11.46 10.65 -6.79
C ARG A 286 -11.45 10.81 -8.31
N LEU A 287 -10.69 11.76 -8.83
CA LEU A 287 -10.55 11.98 -10.27
C LEU A 287 -9.96 10.75 -10.97
N ASP A 288 -8.88 10.21 -10.45
CA ASP A 288 -8.26 8.99 -10.98
C ASP A 288 -9.24 7.81 -10.98
N MET A 289 -10.00 7.64 -9.90
CA MET A 289 -11.01 6.58 -9.79
C MET A 289 -12.20 6.78 -10.73
N GLN A 290 -12.55 8.03 -11.07
CA GLN A 290 -13.56 8.33 -12.10
C GLN A 290 -13.03 8.00 -13.49
N ILE A 291 -11.80 8.39 -13.81
CA ILE A 291 -11.13 8.05 -15.08
C ILE A 291 -11.05 6.53 -15.22
N PHE A 292 -10.59 5.83 -14.18
CA PHE A 292 -10.57 4.37 -14.16
C PHE A 292 -11.94 3.76 -14.44
N SER A 293 -12.98 4.20 -13.74
CA SER A 293 -14.33 3.66 -13.90
C SER A 293 -14.87 3.86 -15.33
N ARG A 294 -14.67 5.06 -15.90
CA ARG A 294 -15.05 5.35 -17.30
C ARG A 294 -14.26 4.49 -18.29
N SER A 295 -12.94 4.34 -18.08
CA SER A 295 -12.08 3.55 -18.94
C SER A 295 -12.46 2.07 -18.93
N VAL A 296 -12.82 1.51 -17.76
CA VAL A 296 -13.34 0.16 -17.65
C VAL A 296 -14.66 0.04 -18.40
N PHE A 297 -15.59 0.96 -18.22
CA PHE A 297 -16.88 0.97 -18.90
C PHE A 297 -16.69 0.94 -20.44
N TYR A 298 -15.88 1.85 -20.97
CA TYR A 298 -15.58 1.86 -22.42
C TYR A 298 -14.85 0.61 -22.91
N SER A 299 -13.93 0.05 -22.12
CA SER A 299 -13.21 -1.17 -22.49
C SER A 299 -14.11 -2.40 -22.53
N LEU A 300 -15.21 -2.39 -21.78
CA LEU A 300 -16.21 -3.45 -21.75
C LEU A 300 -17.29 -3.32 -22.82
N ASN A 301 -17.27 -2.25 -23.63
CA ASN A 301 -18.33 -1.92 -24.62
C ASN A 301 -19.73 -1.85 -23.97
N LEU A 302 -19.82 -1.33 -22.74
CA LEU A 302 -21.07 -1.13 -22.00
C LEU A 302 -21.60 0.29 -22.18
#